data_22dc1a1b1f0e66fceaa20b352871ce2f
#
_entry.id   22dc1a1b1f0e66fceaa20b352871ce2f
#
_cell.length_a   1.000
_cell.length_b   1.000
_cell.length_c   1.000
_cell.angle_alpha   90.00
_cell.angle_beta   90.00
_cell.angle_gamma   90.00
#
_symmetry.space_group_name_H-M   'P 1'
#
loop_
_entity.id
_entity.type
_entity.pdbx_description
1 polymer ?
#
loop_
_entity_poly.entity_id
_entity_poly.type
_entity_poly.pdbx_seq_one_letter_code
_entity_poly.pdbx_strand_id
1 'polypeptide(L)'
;MNKILRISMIAVLALIANVSFAGVSTIDFTKLTVTTVSDENNKENNGYTFTSGDFNFTTKKNNGQTAPTQNASTKDLRHYAKNTITISGAKMTKMVFTISKAGKRQWAIVTASEGTMTVDVNSGTATWENTNGSSSVTLTVGDKNEYGTEAKTKAGQFNVDKVDITSDGQGGGETPTPPAEETKAENIAAFKALASGTTATLTLKNAQVVYKNVYTTKSGATNTEYYVRDASGAIQFFNTDLELNVNQIINGTVEVKYTLYNEMTEATKTANTSAEKLTITDGEAAVPTKVTVADLTTDKYLCDLVTVENANIISETSGTHTNQYLTNGTEKVMIYDKFKTNTSITDGEGLDVTGILVTGKLSGNVVKELAPISAPIPTGINNITTDATLENAPAFNLAGQKVGKAYKGVVIKAGKKFIQK
;
A
#
# COMPACT_ATOMS: atom_id res chain seq x y z
N MET A 1 -52.53 6.13 -44.31
CA MET A 1 -53.05 6.74 -43.07
C MET A 1 -52.10 6.46 -41.94
N ASN A 2 -51.20 7.42 -41.67
CA ASN A 2 -50.15 7.27 -40.66
C ASN A 2 -50.65 7.75 -39.29
N LYS A 3 -50.69 6.88 -38.32
CA LYS A 3 -50.93 7.27 -36.92
C LYS A 3 -49.59 7.55 -36.25
N ILE A 4 -49.32 8.81 -36.05
CA ILE A 4 -48.20 9.34 -35.28
C ILE A 4 -48.53 9.07 -33.79
N LEU A 5 -47.74 8.20 -33.15
CA LEU A 5 -47.82 7.96 -31.72
C LEU A 5 -47.06 9.09 -31.02
N ARG A 6 -47.78 10.00 -30.38
CA ARG A 6 -47.23 11.06 -29.55
C ARG A 6 -46.88 10.43 -28.19
N ILE A 7 -45.60 10.25 -27.94
CA ILE A 7 -45.09 9.92 -26.61
C ILE A 7 -45.11 11.23 -25.81
N SER A 8 -46.02 11.31 -24.86
CA SER A 8 -46.05 12.38 -23.86
C SER A 8 -44.91 12.13 -22.85
N MET A 9 -43.88 12.94 -22.95
CA MET A 9 -42.82 12.98 -21.97
C MET A 9 -43.36 13.70 -20.72
N ILE A 10 -43.77 12.95 -19.72
CA ILE A 10 -44.12 13.51 -18.40
C ILE A 10 -42.78 13.86 -17.75
N ALA A 11 -42.45 15.14 -17.75
CA ALA A 11 -41.40 15.66 -16.90
C ALA A 11 -41.88 15.57 -15.45
N VAL A 12 -41.45 14.53 -14.74
CA VAL A 12 -41.54 14.49 -13.29
C VAL A 12 -40.51 15.50 -12.76
N LEU A 13 -41.01 16.68 -12.44
CA LEU A 13 -40.26 17.70 -11.71
C LEU A 13 -40.13 17.14 -10.27
N ALA A 14 -39.08 16.34 -10.02
CA ALA A 14 -38.69 15.98 -8.68
C ALA A 14 -38.25 17.29 -8.01
N LEU A 15 -39.09 17.81 -7.12
CA LEU A 15 -38.74 18.84 -6.16
C LEU A 15 -37.69 18.19 -5.21
N ILE A 16 -36.42 18.22 -5.61
CA ILE A 16 -35.33 17.85 -4.72
C ILE A 16 -35.29 18.98 -3.70
N ALA A 17 -35.90 18.75 -2.53
CA ALA A 17 -35.56 19.51 -1.34
C ALA A 17 -34.05 19.48 -1.22
N ASN A 18 -33.39 20.65 -1.39
CA ASN A 18 -31.96 20.78 -1.13
C ASN A 18 -31.72 20.47 0.36
N VAL A 19 -31.45 19.19 0.66
CA VAL A 19 -30.89 18.83 1.95
C VAL A 19 -29.43 19.21 1.84
N SER A 20 -29.09 20.38 2.39
CA SER A 20 -27.71 20.81 2.54
C SER A 20 -27.03 19.87 3.52
N PHE A 21 -26.17 19.00 3.02
CA PHE A 21 -25.31 18.18 3.86
C PHE A 21 -24.09 19.02 4.24
N ALA A 22 -23.87 19.24 5.53
CA ALA A 22 -22.64 19.82 6.04
C ALA A 22 -21.48 18.89 5.69
N GLY A 23 -20.59 19.31 4.81
CA GLY A 23 -19.36 18.59 4.48
C GLY A 23 -18.24 18.96 5.44
N VAL A 24 -17.35 17.99 5.77
CA VAL A 24 -16.13 18.26 6.51
C VAL A 24 -14.94 18.13 5.56
N SER A 25 -14.18 19.22 5.39
CA SER A 25 -12.94 19.25 4.63
C SER A 25 -11.75 19.24 5.59
N THR A 26 -10.89 18.24 5.51
CA THR A 26 -9.64 18.16 6.28
C THR A 26 -8.48 18.71 5.49
N ILE A 27 -7.79 19.72 6.02
CA ILE A 27 -6.60 20.31 5.43
C ILE A 27 -5.41 20.03 6.36
N ASP A 28 -4.54 19.12 5.94
CA ASP A 28 -3.33 18.72 6.65
C ASP A 28 -2.15 19.60 6.19
N PHE A 29 -1.80 20.59 7.00
CA PHE A 29 -0.76 21.54 6.69
C PHE A 29 0.63 20.91 6.61
N THR A 30 0.83 19.79 7.28
CA THR A 30 2.13 19.08 7.28
C THR A 30 2.45 18.45 5.92
N LYS A 31 1.45 18.30 5.07
CA LYS A 31 1.57 17.76 3.70
C LYS A 31 1.63 18.85 2.62
N LEU A 32 1.46 20.10 3.00
CA LEU A 32 1.49 21.22 2.07
C LEU A 32 2.87 21.88 2.06
N THR A 33 3.17 22.57 0.97
CA THR A 33 4.27 23.56 0.91
C THR A 33 3.64 24.92 0.68
N VAL A 34 3.83 25.84 1.63
CA VAL A 34 3.28 27.18 1.54
C VAL A 34 4.33 28.16 1.07
N THR A 35 3.92 29.08 0.19
CA THR A 35 4.80 30.14 -0.30
C THR A 35 4.71 31.35 0.61
N THR A 36 5.87 31.81 1.11
CA THR A 36 5.95 33.03 1.91
C THR A 36 5.76 34.25 1.02
N VAL A 37 4.92 35.16 1.44
CA VAL A 37 4.73 36.47 0.85
C VAL A 37 5.58 37.47 1.65
N SER A 38 6.44 38.21 0.96
CA SER A 38 7.23 39.29 1.54
C SER A 38 6.86 40.60 0.87
N ASP A 39 6.44 41.56 1.67
CA ASP A 39 6.12 42.91 1.21
C ASP A 39 7.13 43.89 1.83
N GLU A 40 8.05 44.34 1.01
CA GLU A 40 9.12 45.27 1.46
C GLU A 40 8.56 46.65 1.85
N ASN A 41 7.43 47.05 1.24
CA ASN A 41 6.82 48.35 1.48
C ASN A 41 5.85 48.32 2.67
N ASN A 42 5.25 47.16 2.93
CA ASN A 42 4.37 46.98 4.09
C ASN A 42 4.63 45.63 4.77
N LYS A 43 5.60 45.59 5.67
CA LYS A 43 6.02 44.38 6.36
C LYS A 43 4.94 43.75 7.23
N GLU A 44 3.85 44.42 7.52
CA GLU A 44 2.67 43.85 8.21
C GLU A 44 1.95 42.82 7.35
N ASN A 45 2.08 42.90 6.03
CA ASN A 45 1.54 41.92 5.08
C ASN A 45 2.38 40.65 4.98
N ASN A 46 3.60 40.60 5.55
CA ASN A 46 4.44 39.44 5.46
C ASN A 46 3.78 38.21 6.10
N GLY A 47 3.75 37.11 5.38
CA GLY A 47 3.10 35.89 5.81
C GLY A 47 3.12 34.83 4.72
N TYR A 48 2.09 34.08 4.59
CA TYR A 48 1.89 33.13 3.51
C TYR A 48 0.42 33.13 3.05
N THR A 49 0.21 32.72 1.82
CA THR A 49 -1.12 32.48 1.26
C THR A 49 -1.13 31.18 0.49
N PHE A 50 -2.24 30.47 0.55
CA PHE A 50 -2.46 29.26 -0.25
C PHE A 50 -3.96 28.96 -0.34
N THR A 51 -4.32 28.12 -1.32
CA THR A 51 -5.68 27.60 -1.52
C THR A 51 -5.65 26.10 -1.28
N SER A 52 -6.65 25.55 -0.59
CA SER A 52 -6.83 24.13 -0.42
C SER A 52 -8.32 23.80 -0.47
N GLY A 53 -8.74 23.04 -1.49
CA GLY A 53 -10.16 22.84 -1.80
C GLY A 53 -10.87 24.17 -2.00
N ASP A 54 -12.02 24.34 -1.41
CA ASP A 54 -12.86 25.56 -1.50
C ASP A 54 -12.43 26.69 -0.56
N PHE A 55 -11.25 26.57 0.08
CA PHE A 55 -10.80 27.52 1.09
C PHE A 55 -9.50 28.20 0.71
N ASN A 56 -9.46 29.51 0.92
CA ASN A 56 -8.27 30.34 0.82
C ASN A 56 -7.77 30.70 2.21
N PHE A 57 -6.47 30.55 2.43
CA PHE A 57 -5.79 30.90 3.65
C PHE A 57 -4.86 32.07 3.37
N THR A 58 -5.03 33.16 4.09
CA THR A 58 -4.15 34.31 4.01
C THR A 58 -3.70 34.66 5.42
N THR A 59 -2.39 34.69 5.64
CA THR A 59 -1.82 35.10 6.93
C THR A 59 -1.03 36.37 6.77
N LYS A 60 -1.02 37.16 7.84
CA LYS A 60 -0.23 38.39 7.88
C LYS A 60 0.47 38.52 9.21
N LYS A 61 1.66 39.12 9.19
CA LYS A 61 2.41 39.52 10.37
C LYS A 61 1.59 40.49 11.22
N ASN A 62 0.81 41.37 10.56
CA ASN A 62 0.09 42.44 11.20
C ASN A 62 1.02 43.25 12.15
N ASN A 63 0.55 43.67 13.29
CA ASN A 63 1.36 44.38 14.30
C ASN A 63 2.28 43.44 15.14
N GLY A 64 2.47 42.20 14.72
CA GLY A 64 3.36 41.25 15.37
C GLY A 64 4.83 41.52 15.08
N GLN A 65 5.72 40.93 15.88
CA GLN A 65 7.17 41.05 15.65
C GLN A 65 7.70 40.05 14.63
N THR A 66 7.12 38.83 14.65
CA THR A 66 7.53 37.71 13.79
C THR A 66 6.45 37.41 12.78
N ALA A 67 6.80 37.26 11.52
CA ALA A 67 5.87 36.86 10.48
C ALA A 67 5.48 35.38 10.62
N PRO A 68 4.22 35.02 10.28
CA PRO A 68 3.82 33.62 10.22
C PRO A 68 4.65 32.85 9.19
N THR A 69 4.92 31.58 9.48
CA THR A 69 5.78 30.74 8.65
C THR A 69 5.39 29.26 8.74
N GLN A 70 5.82 28.46 7.78
CA GLN A 70 5.81 27.00 7.90
C GLN A 70 7.17 26.52 8.45
N ASN A 71 7.14 25.64 9.44
CA ASN A 71 8.37 25.05 9.95
C ASN A 71 9.03 24.13 8.91
N ALA A 72 10.32 24.27 8.71
CA ALA A 72 11.04 23.49 7.70
C ALA A 72 11.06 21.97 7.98
N SER A 73 11.16 21.58 9.26
CA SER A 73 11.28 20.16 9.68
C SER A 73 9.93 19.51 9.95
N THR A 74 9.10 20.14 10.77
CA THR A 74 7.82 19.57 11.24
C THR A 74 6.65 19.91 10.34
N LYS A 75 6.84 20.88 9.41
CA LYS A 75 5.85 21.35 8.44
C LYS A 75 4.58 21.96 9.07
N ASP A 76 4.51 22.08 10.40
CA ASP A 76 3.43 22.80 11.06
C ASP A 76 3.41 24.28 10.65
N LEU A 77 2.21 24.85 10.59
CA LEU A 77 2.05 26.29 10.35
C LEU A 77 2.19 27.03 11.68
N ARG A 78 3.10 27.98 11.73
CA ARG A 78 3.43 28.77 12.94
C ARG A 78 2.95 30.18 12.82
N HIS A 79 2.13 30.58 13.77
CA HIS A 79 1.62 31.93 13.93
C HIS A 79 2.06 32.47 15.29
N TYR A 80 2.43 33.72 15.32
CA TYR A 80 3.00 34.39 16.48
C TYR A 80 2.07 35.49 16.97
N ALA A 81 2.35 36.04 18.15
CA ALA A 81 1.58 37.12 18.76
C ALA A 81 1.22 38.20 17.73
N LYS A 82 -0.06 38.59 17.68
CA LYS A 82 -0.68 39.59 16.79
C LYS A 82 -0.76 39.17 15.31
N ASN A 83 -0.26 38.03 14.93
CA ASN A 83 -0.51 37.54 13.57
C ASN A 83 -1.98 37.32 13.33
N THR A 84 -2.40 37.46 12.07
CA THR A 84 -3.76 37.15 11.64
C THR A 84 -3.76 36.00 10.65
N ILE A 85 -4.83 35.23 10.69
CA ILE A 85 -5.13 34.13 9.79
C ILE A 85 -6.53 34.36 9.25
N THR A 86 -6.66 34.75 7.99
CA THR A 86 -7.97 34.87 7.32
C THR A 86 -8.25 33.61 6.54
N ILE A 87 -9.37 32.98 6.81
CA ILE A 87 -9.85 31.81 6.11
C ILE A 87 -11.14 32.22 5.41
N SER A 88 -11.19 32.03 4.08
CA SER A 88 -12.34 32.40 3.27
C SER A 88 -12.67 31.35 2.23
N GLY A 89 -13.93 31.29 1.78
CA GLY A 89 -14.40 30.31 0.80
C GLY A 89 -15.84 29.90 1.02
N ALA A 90 -16.12 28.62 0.97
CA ALA A 90 -17.42 28.07 1.29
C ALA A 90 -17.89 28.52 2.69
N LYS A 91 -19.20 28.63 2.88
CA LYS A 91 -19.78 29.11 4.15
C LYS A 91 -19.49 28.10 5.27
N MET A 92 -18.57 28.46 6.17
CA MET A 92 -18.08 27.62 7.26
C MET A 92 -18.97 27.76 8.51
N THR A 93 -19.29 26.67 9.16
CA THR A 93 -20.03 26.64 10.44
C THR A 93 -19.15 26.19 11.60
N LYS A 94 -18.08 25.41 11.32
CA LYS A 94 -17.15 24.92 12.34
C LYS A 94 -15.76 24.73 11.76
N MET A 95 -14.74 25.01 12.53
CA MET A 95 -13.34 24.66 12.24
C MET A 95 -12.70 24.06 13.48
N VAL A 96 -12.05 22.90 13.35
CA VAL A 96 -11.31 22.24 14.42
C VAL A 96 -9.83 22.23 14.07
N PHE A 97 -9.05 23.05 14.73
CA PHE A 97 -7.60 23.11 14.56
C PHE A 97 -6.92 22.11 15.48
N THR A 98 -6.04 21.27 14.95
CA THR A 98 -5.17 20.42 15.73
C THR A 98 -3.87 21.16 16.02
N ILE A 99 -3.59 21.38 17.30
CA ILE A 99 -2.41 22.10 17.77
C ILE A 99 -1.17 21.20 17.66
N SER A 100 -0.11 21.72 17.05
CA SER A 100 1.12 20.98 16.82
C SER A 100 1.76 20.49 18.12
N LYS A 101 2.08 19.19 18.16
CA LYS A 101 2.85 18.59 19.27
C LYS A 101 4.27 19.14 19.33
N ALA A 102 4.85 19.52 18.18
CA ALA A 102 6.19 20.12 18.10
C ALA A 102 6.27 21.46 18.87
N GLY A 103 5.16 22.22 18.94
CA GLY A 103 5.01 23.42 19.76
C GLY A 103 4.77 23.16 21.25
N LYS A 104 4.95 21.93 21.73
CA LYS A 104 4.70 21.51 23.14
C LYS A 104 3.28 21.83 23.61
N ARG A 105 2.32 21.92 22.68
CA ARG A 105 0.92 22.30 22.94
C ARG A 105 0.78 23.57 23.78
N GLN A 106 1.69 24.53 23.55
CA GLN A 106 1.61 25.85 24.13
C GLN A 106 1.02 26.80 23.08
N TRP A 107 -0.06 27.48 23.42
CA TRP A 107 -0.66 28.45 22.50
C TRP A 107 -1.40 29.57 23.21
N ALA A 108 -1.56 30.67 22.51
CA ALA A 108 -2.30 31.84 22.92
C ALA A 108 -3.81 31.62 22.80
N ILE A 109 -4.58 32.45 23.48
CA ILE A 109 -5.96 32.66 23.14
C ILE A 109 -6.00 33.22 21.71
N VAL A 110 -6.82 32.62 20.86
CA VAL A 110 -7.07 33.10 19.50
C VAL A 110 -8.49 33.69 19.49
N THR A 111 -8.61 34.91 19.03
CA THR A 111 -9.89 35.58 18.86
C THR A 111 -10.31 35.54 17.40
N ALA A 112 -11.60 35.34 17.13
CA ALA A 112 -12.17 35.34 15.81
C ALA A 112 -12.93 36.64 15.55
N SER A 113 -12.94 37.11 14.29
CA SER A 113 -13.72 38.30 13.87
C SER A 113 -15.23 38.10 14.05
N GLU A 114 -15.68 36.85 14.02
CA GLU A 114 -17.05 36.41 14.29
C GLU A 114 -17.07 34.95 14.74
N GLY A 115 -18.17 34.52 15.37
CA GLY A 115 -18.25 33.17 15.96
C GLY A 115 -17.51 33.06 17.30
N THR A 116 -17.35 31.85 17.77
CA THR A 116 -16.78 31.58 19.09
C THR A 116 -15.60 30.61 18.97
N MET A 117 -14.48 30.92 19.65
CA MET A 117 -13.35 30.04 19.80
C MET A 117 -13.41 29.32 21.15
N THR A 118 -13.26 28.01 21.14
CA THR A 118 -13.12 27.18 22.35
C THR A 118 -11.84 26.36 22.26
N VAL A 119 -11.31 25.96 23.42
CA VAL A 119 -10.05 25.21 23.49
C VAL A 119 -10.25 23.99 24.38
N ASP A 120 -9.81 22.83 23.85
CA ASP A 120 -9.63 21.62 24.63
C ASP A 120 -8.13 21.29 24.74
N VAL A 121 -7.57 21.57 25.90
CA VAL A 121 -6.15 21.36 26.19
C VAL A 121 -5.78 19.87 26.18
N ASN A 122 -6.71 19.00 26.59
CA ASN A 122 -6.46 17.57 26.71
C ASN A 122 -6.35 16.90 25.32
N SER A 123 -7.28 17.21 24.42
CA SER A 123 -7.22 16.74 23.04
C SER A 123 -6.18 17.49 22.20
N GLY A 124 -5.79 18.69 22.63
CA GLY A 124 -4.88 19.57 21.88
C GLY A 124 -5.57 20.18 20.66
N THR A 125 -6.82 20.61 20.80
CA THR A 125 -7.61 21.22 19.72
C THR A 125 -8.10 22.61 20.10
N ALA A 126 -8.25 23.47 19.09
CA ALA A 126 -8.97 24.74 19.19
C ALA A 126 -10.11 24.72 18.15
N THR A 127 -11.33 25.00 18.61
CA THR A 127 -12.52 24.91 17.78
C THR A 127 -13.14 26.29 17.61
N TRP A 128 -13.38 26.69 16.36
CA TRP A 128 -14.22 27.83 16.01
C TRP A 128 -15.60 27.33 15.58
N GLU A 129 -16.65 27.98 16.07
CA GLU A 129 -18.03 27.69 15.68
C GLU A 129 -18.82 28.97 15.43
N ASN A 130 -19.67 28.94 14.38
CA ASN A 130 -20.64 29.97 14.06
C ASN A 130 -21.89 29.32 13.48
N THR A 131 -22.98 29.29 14.23
CA THR A 131 -24.25 28.66 13.84
C THR A 131 -24.87 29.26 12.60
N ASN A 132 -24.61 30.54 12.34
CA ASN A 132 -25.11 31.23 11.13
C ASN A 132 -24.18 31.00 9.92
N GLY A 133 -23.01 30.41 10.15
CA GLY A 133 -21.96 30.23 9.18
C GLY A 133 -21.32 31.54 8.72
N SER A 134 -20.12 31.46 8.18
CA SER A 134 -19.38 32.58 7.60
C SER A 134 -18.58 32.14 6.38
N SER A 135 -18.55 32.96 5.35
CA SER A 135 -17.69 32.77 4.17
C SER A 135 -16.30 33.37 4.33
N SER A 136 -16.05 34.09 5.41
CA SER A 136 -14.71 34.63 5.72
C SER A 136 -14.59 34.91 7.21
N VAL A 137 -13.59 34.36 7.86
CA VAL A 137 -13.27 34.63 9.25
C VAL A 137 -11.79 34.97 9.40
N THR A 138 -11.50 35.98 10.22
CA THR A 138 -10.12 36.32 10.58
C THR A 138 -9.87 35.96 12.03
N LEU A 139 -8.87 35.12 12.25
CA LEU A 139 -8.36 34.74 13.55
C LEU A 139 -7.16 35.62 13.91
N THR A 140 -7.11 36.09 15.15
CA THR A 140 -6.00 36.91 15.66
C THR A 140 -5.35 36.21 16.85
N VAL A 141 -4.03 36.02 16.80
CA VAL A 141 -3.27 35.37 17.86
C VAL A 141 -2.99 36.36 18.98
N GLY A 142 -3.32 35.99 20.20
CA GLY A 142 -3.11 36.79 21.41
C GLY A 142 -1.63 37.02 21.73
N ASP A 143 -1.35 38.01 22.58
CA ASP A 143 -0.01 38.48 22.89
C ASP A 143 0.86 37.46 23.64
N LYS A 144 0.22 36.62 24.47
CA LYS A 144 0.91 35.62 25.31
C LYS A 144 0.25 34.25 25.17
N ASN A 145 1.03 33.21 25.47
CA ASN A 145 0.46 31.87 25.62
C ASN A 145 -0.37 31.80 26.91
N GLU A 146 -1.57 31.25 26.78
CA GLU A 146 -2.48 31.01 27.91
C GLU A 146 -2.59 29.54 28.29
N TYR A 147 -2.17 28.65 27.37
CA TYR A 147 -2.26 27.20 27.50
C TYR A 147 -0.86 26.57 27.38
N GLY A 148 -0.67 25.44 28.05
CA GLY A 148 0.58 24.71 28.12
C GLY A 148 1.40 24.99 29.37
N THR A 149 2.56 24.31 29.49
CA THR A 149 3.40 24.35 30.70
C THR A 149 4.09 25.70 30.97
N GLU A 150 4.31 26.48 29.91
CA GLU A 150 4.95 27.82 29.98
C GLU A 150 3.93 28.92 29.65
N ALA A 151 2.65 28.69 29.97
CA ALA A 151 1.59 29.67 29.78
C ALA A 151 1.95 31.01 30.49
N LYS A 152 1.58 32.13 29.83
CA LYS A 152 1.77 33.51 30.32
C LYS A 152 3.22 34.03 30.37
N THR A 153 4.22 33.17 30.22
CA THR A 153 5.63 33.59 30.26
C THR A 153 6.24 33.81 28.88
N LYS A 154 5.65 33.23 27.83
CA LYS A 154 6.12 33.31 26.45
C LYS A 154 5.20 34.14 25.58
N ALA A 155 5.77 34.73 24.50
CA ALA A 155 4.98 35.38 23.46
C ALA A 155 3.96 34.42 22.86
N GLY A 156 2.80 34.95 22.48
CA GLY A 156 1.71 34.15 21.94
C GLY A 156 2.11 33.37 20.69
N GLN A 157 1.66 32.14 20.61
CA GLN A 157 1.85 31.25 19.46
C GLN A 157 0.56 30.49 19.18
N PHE A 158 0.33 30.19 17.92
CA PHE A 158 -0.75 29.30 17.48
C PHE A 158 -0.19 28.44 16.35
N ASN A 159 0.37 27.29 16.71
CA ASN A 159 1.05 26.39 15.80
C ASN A 159 0.12 25.20 15.53
N VAL A 160 -0.19 24.96 14.26
CA VAL A 160 -1.24 24.01 13.85
C VAL A 160 -0.73 23.01 12.81
N ASP A 161 -1.10 21.75 12.98
CA ASP A 161 -0.78 20.67 12.06
C ASP A 161 -1.87 20.50 11.00
N LYS A 162 -3.15 20.69 11.36
CA LYS A 162 -4.28 20.55 10.45
C LYS A 162 -5.50 21.35 10.92
N VAL A 163 -6.44 21.52 10.01
CA VAL A 163 -7.79 22.00 10.33
C VAL A 163 -8.85 21.14 9.64
N ASP A 164 -9.90 20.80 10.38
CA ASP A 164 -11.11 20.17 9.86
C ASP A 164 -12.18 21.27 9.77
N ILE A 165 -12.68 21.60 8.56
CA ILE A 165 -13.64 22.67 8.30
C ILE A 165 -14.98 22.05 7.92
N THR A 166 -16.02 22.38 8.68
CA THR A 166 -17.40 22.05 8.35
C THR A 166 -18.05 23.24 7.66
N SER A 167 -18.60 23.05 6.45
CA SER A 167 -19.30 24.07 5.68
C SER A 167 -20.72 23.64 5.33
N ASP A 168 -21.63 24.62 5.23
CA ASP A 168 -23.00 24.42 4.75
C ASP A 168 -23.01 24.54 3.21
N GLY A 169 -22.71 23.55 2.50
CA GLY A 169 -22.78 23.26 1.04
C GLY A 169 -23.32 24.28 0.04
N GLN A 170 -23.15 25.60 0.23
CA GLN A 170 -23.43 26.63 -0.74
C GLN A 170 -22.15 27.34 -1.23
N GLY A 171 -21.33 26.62 -1.97
CA GLY A 171 -20.24 27.17 -2.77
C GLY A 171 -20.26 26.53 -4.14
N GLY A 172 -20.27 27.36 -5.20
CA GLY A 172 -20.53 26.94 -6.57
C GLY A 172 -19.61 25.83 -7.08
N GLY A 173 -20.22 24.82 -7.62
CA GLY A 173 -19.73 24.01 -8.71
C GLY A 173 -18.57 23.07 -8.50
N GLU A 174 -18.70 22.13 -7.59
CA GLU A 174 -18.44 20.72 -7.84
C GLU A 174 -19.44 19.95 -6.99
N THR A 175 -20.10 18.96 -7.60
CA THR A 175 -20.98 18.01 -6.92
C THR A 175 -20.29 17.61 -5.61
N PRO A 176 -20.97 17.64 -4.42
CA PRO A 176 -20.37 17.10 -3.22
C PRO A 176 -19.91 15.69 -3.59
N THR A 177 -18.60 15.48 -3.55
CA THR A 177 -18.07 14.11 -3.59
C THR A 177 -18.77 13.43 -2.42
N PRO A 178 -19.56 12.38 -2.65
CA PRO A 178 -20.13 11.57 -1.58
C PRO A 178 -18.99 11.25 -0.62
N PRO A 179 -19.20 11.13 0.72
CA PRO A 179 -18.12 10.85 1.68
C PRO A 179 -17.22 9.85 1.00
N ALA A 180 -15.97 10.26 0.70
CA ALA A 180 -15.12 9.74 -0.37
C ALA A 180 -15.43 8.25 -0.51
N GLU A 181 -16.14 7.88 -1.60
CA GLU A 181 -16.67 6.51 -1.70
C GLU A 181 -15.50 5.64 -1.36
N GLU A 182 -15.64 4.91 -0.25
CA GLU A 182 -14.61 4.02 0.23
C GLU A 182 -14.11 3.27 -1.00
N THR A 183 -12.92 3.61 -1.48
CA THR A 183 -12.41 2.97 -2.69
C THR A 183 -12.45 1.48 -2.44
N LYS A 184 -13.30 0.78 -3.17
CA LYS A 184 -13.49 -0.66 -3.02
C LYS A 184 -12.80 -1.39 -4.14
N ALA A 185 -12.07 -2.40 -3.75
CA ALA A 185 -11.49 -3.36 -4.68
C ALA A 185 -12.18 -4.72 -4.45
N GLU A 186 -12.93 -5.17 -5.42
CA GLU A 186 -13.75 -6.39 -5.33
C GLU A 186 -12.91 -7.68 -5.28
N ASN A 187 -11.63 -7.60 -5.60
CA ASN A 187 -10.67 -8.71 -5.60
C ASN A 187 -9.23 -8.16 -5.72
N ILE A 188 -8.24 -9.04 -5.69
CA ILE A 188 -6.82 -8.68 -5.80
C ILE A 188 -6.50 -7.98 -7.12
N ALA A 189 -7.06 -8.42 -8.26
CA ALA A 189 -6.80 -7.78 -9.55
C ALA A 189 -7.33 -6.35 -9.59
N ALA A 190 -8.53 -6.09 -9.07
CA ALA A 190 -9.10 -4.76 -8.95
C ALA A 190 -8.25 -3.86 -8.04
N PHE A 191 -7.71 -4.40 -6.95
CA PHE A 191 -6.79 -3.64 -6.08
C PHE A 191 -5.49 -3.29 -6.79
N LYS A 192 -4.90 -4.22 -7.54
CA LYS A 192 -3.69 -3.99 -8.34
C LYS A 192 -3.87 -2.97 -9.46
N ALA A 193 -5.09 -2.71 -9.89
CA ALA A 193 -5.42 -1.69 -10.90
C ALA A 193 -5.53 -0.27 -10.35
N LEU A 194 -5.50 -0.09 -9.02
CA LEU A 194 -5.55 1.22 -8.39
C LEU A 194 -4.24 1.99 -8.59
N ALA A 195 -4.28 3.30 -8.40
CA ALA A 195 -3.07 4.12 -8.36
C ALA A 195 -2.27 3.87 -7.07
N SER A 196 -0.93 3.87 -7.16
CA SER A 196 -0.08 3.77 -5.98
C SER A 196 -0.37 4.90 -4.98
N GLY A 197 -0.46 4.57 -3.71
CA GLY A 197 -0.82 5.48 -2.63
C GLY A 197 -2.32 5.46 -2.27
N THR A 198 -3.17 4.82 -3.07
CA THR A 198 -4.61 4.70 -2.79
C THR A 198 -4.85 3.81 -1.57
N THR A 199 -5.66 4.28 -0.62
CA THR A 199 -6.26 3.45 0.43
C THR A 199 -7.58 2.88 -0.09
N ALA A 200 -7.78 1.57 0.05
CA ALA A 200 -8.98 0.89 -0.41
C ALA A 200 -9.40 -0.24 0.53
N THR A 201 -10.69 -0.49 0.57
CA THR A 201 -11.24 -1.72 1.16
C THR A 201 -11.15 -2.83 0.12
N LEU A 202 -10.20 -3.75 0.34
CA LEU A 202 -10.01 -4.94 -0.46
C LEU A 202 -10.94 -6.05 0.00
N THR A 203 -11.73 -6.59 -0.92
CA THR A 203 -12.56 -7.77 -0.70
C THR A 203 -11.76 -9.02 -1.05
N LEU A 204 -11.70 -9.96 -0.13
CA LEU A 204 -11.07 -11.27 -0.30
C LEU A 204 -12.15 -12.34 -0.34
N LYS A 205 -12.10 -13.19 -1.35
CA LYS A 205 -13.04 -14.33 -1.55
C LYS A 205 -12.24 -15.60 -1.75
N ASN A 206 -12.27 -16.49 -0.77
CA ASN A 206 -11.46 -17.71 -0.75
C ASN A 206 -9.98 -17.44 -1.07
N ALA A 207 -9.49 -16.31 -0.60
CA ALA A 207 -8.09 -15.94 -0.79
C ALA A 207 -7.22 -16.80 0.11
N GLN A 208 -6.17 -17.40 -0.45
CA GLN A 208 -5.29 -18.32 0.26
C GLN A 208 -3.94 -17.67 0.55
N VAL A 209 -3.45 -17.81 1.78
CA VAL A 209 -2.06 -17.49 2.13
C VAL A 209 -1.15 -18.59 1.57
N VAL A 210 -0.49 -18.31 0.46
CA VAL A 210 0.37 -19.30 -0.22
C VAL A 210 1.78 -19.36 0.33
N TYR A 211 2.26 -18.27 0.95
CA TYR A 211 3.56 -18.22 1.61
C TYR A 211 3.62 -17.12 2.67
N LYS A 212 4.48 -17.31 3.67
CA LYS A 212 4.76 -16.32 4.73
C LYS A 212 6.26 -16.23 4.93
N ASN A 213 6.78 -15.02 4.95
CA ASN A 213 8.16 -14.74 5.28
C ASN A 213 8.24 -13.75 6.44
N VAL A 214 9.06 -14.06 7.43
CA VAL A 214 9.34 -13.16 8.56
C VAL A 214 10.85 -12.98 8.64
N TYR A 215 11.31 -11.75 8.63
CA TYR A 215 12.74 -11.46 8.69
C TYR A 215 13.05 -10.21 9.52
N THR A 216 14.23 -10.19 10.10
CA THR A 216 14.73 -9.04 10.83
C THR A 216 15.67 -8.23 9.95
N THR A 217 15.41 -6.93 9.85
CA THR A 217 16.25 -5.98 9.10
C THR A 217 17.58 -5.73 9.82
N LYS A 218 18.52 -5.11 9.13
CA LYS A 218 19.81 -4.71 9.77
C LYS A 218 19.62 -3.70 10.90
N SER A 219 18.53 -2.95 10.91
CA SER A 219 18.17 -2.00 11.98
C SER A 219 17.45 -2.66 13.16
N GLY A 220 17.21 -3.98 13.13
CA GLY A 220 16.53 -4.73 14.18
C GLY A 220 15.01 -4.76 14.08
N ALA A 221 14.41 -4.10 13.08
CA ALA A 221 12.97 -4.17 12.86
C ALA A 221 12.57 -5.53 12.26
N THR A 222 11.48 -6.11 12.74
CA THR A 222 10.90 -7.33 12.16
C THR A 222 9.88 -6.95 11.09
N ASN A 223 10.03 -7.52 9.91
CA ASN A 223 9.09 -7.41 8.81
C ASN A 223 8.38 -8.73 8.57
N THR A 224 7.11 -8.66 8.21
CA THR A 224 6.28 -9.80 7.84
C THR A 224 5.71 -9.59 6.45
N GLU A 225 5.91 -10.58 5.59
CA GLU A 225 5.39 -10.66 4.23
C GLU A 225 4.44 -11.86 4.13
N TYR A 226 3.20 -11.61 3.72
CA TYR A 226 2.27 -12.68 3.34
C TYR A 226 2.03 -12.59 1.84
N TYR A 227 2.15 -13.70 1.16
CA TYR A 227 1.78 -13.84 -0.24
C TYR A 227 0.40 -14.47 -0.28
N VAL A 228 -0.57 -13.71 -0.80
CA VAL A 228 -1.99 -14.06 -0.77
C VAL A 228 -2.52 -14.13 -2.19
N ARG A 229 -3.23 -15.20 -2.52
CA ARG A 229 -3.79 -15.45 -3.84
C ARG A 229 -5.29 -15.64 -3.76
N ASP A 230 -6.05 -15.02 -4.66
CA ASP A 230 -7.45 -15.34 -4.96
C ASP A 230 -7.61 -15.81 -6.42
N ALA A 231 -8.83 -15.98 -6.88
CA ALA A 231 -9.11 -16.39 -8.27
C ALA A 231 -8.67 -15.35 -9.31
N SER A 232 -8.44 -14.10 -8.91
CA SER A 232 -8.09 -12.99 -9.80
C SER A 232 -6.58 -12.73 -9.91
N GLY A 233 -5.77 -13.25 -8.98
CA GLY A 233 -4.32 -13.07 -8.95
C GLY A 233 -3.74 -13.17 -7.56
N ALA A 234 -2.49 -12.72 -7.42
CA ALA A 234 -1.77 -12.74 -6.15
C ALA A 234 -1.18 -11.37 -5.81
N ILE A 235 -0.95 -11.11 -4.51
CA ILE A 235 -0.42 -9.87 -3.97
C ILE A 235 0.40 -10.15 -2.71
N GLN A 236 1.35 -9.27 -2.40
CA GLN A 236 2.06 -9.28 -1.14
C GLN A 236 1.35 -8.37 -0.12
N PHE A 237 1.04 -8.88 1.06
CA PHE A 237 0.67 -8.12 2.24
C PHE A 237 1.92 -7.85 3.05
N PHE A 238 2.33 -6.59 3.12
CA PHE A 238 3.58 -6.19 3.77
C PHE A 238 3.30 -5.42 5.06
N ASN A 239 3.75 -5.95 6.20
CA ASN A 239 3.62 -5.34 7.52
C ASN A 239 2.19 -4.84 7.83
N THR A 240 1.19 -5.66 7.54
CA THR A 240 -0.22 -5.31 7.75
C THR A 240 -0.70 -5.51 9.19
N ASP A 241 0.14 -6.07 10.08
CA ASP A 241 -0.19 -6.49 11.44
C ASP A 241 -1.35 -7.53 11.50
N LEU A 242 -1.68 -8.15 10.37
CA LEU A 242 -2.59 -9.29 10.34
C LEU A 242 -1.83 -10.54 10.80
N GLU A 243 -2.44 -11.32 11.66
CA GLU A 243 -1.87 -12.60 12.12
C GLU A 243 -2.35 -13.73 11.22
N LEU A 244 -1.64 -13.97 10.12
CA LEU A 244 -1.97 -15.00 9.16
C LEU A 244 -0.95 -16.14 9.19
N ASN A 245 -1.39 -17.34 8.79
CA ASN A 245 -0.54 -18.50 8.61
C ASN A 245 -0.68 -19.07 7.20
N VAL A 246 0.36 -19.77 6.75
CA VAL A 246 0.36 -20.43 5.43
C VAL A 246 -0.81 -21.42 5.34
N ASN A 247 -1.40 -21.51 4.18
CA ASN A 247 -2.57 -22.31 3.80
C ASN A 247 -3.93 -21.78 4.31
N GLN A 248 -3.97 -20.78 5.19
CA GLN A 248 -5.24 -20.21 5.62
C GLN A 248 -6.02 -19.61 4.45
N ILE A 249 -7.34 -19.75 4.53
CA ILE A 249 -8.31 -19.19 3.59
C ILE A 249 -8.94 -17.96 4.24
N ILE A 250 -8.95 -16.87 3.51
CA ILE A 250 -9.44 -15.57 3.97
C ILE A 250 -10.67 -15.17 3.17
N ASN A 251 -11.74 -14.82 3.87
CA ASN A 251 -12.95 -14.23 3.31
C ASN A 251 -13.29 -12.95 4.06
N GLY A 252 -13.88 -11.96 3.37
CA GLY A 252 -14.29 -10.70 3.98
C GLY A 252 -13.59 -9.51 3.39
N THR A 253 -13.47 -8.42 4.16
CA THR A 253 -12.92 -7.15 3.70
C THR A 253 -11.85 -6.63 4.64
N VAL A 254 -10.83 -6.00 4.09
CA VAL A 254 -9.76 -5.37 4.85
C VAL A 254 -9.36 -4.03 4.21
N GLU A 255 -9.23 -2.98 5.02
CA GLU A 255 -8.69 -1.72 4.54
C GLU A 255 -7.16 -1.80 4.48
N VAL A 256 -6.61 -1.56 3.30
CA VAL A 256 -5.16 -1.55 3.04
C VAL A 256 -4.81 -0.44 2.06
N LYS A 257 -3.54 -0.04 2.08
CA LYS A 257 -3.00 0.95 1.15
C LYS A 257 -2.23 0.25 0.04
N TYR A 258 -2.51 0.62 -1.21
CA TYR A 258 -1.69 0.24 -2.35
C TYR A 258 -0.32 0.91 -2.25
N THR A 259 0.73 0.13 -2.26
CA THR A 259 2.11 0.61 -2.33
C THR A 259 2.82 -0.09 -3.48
N LEU A 260 3.56 0.66 -4.29
CA LEU A 260 4.38 0.08 -5.36
C LEU A 260 5.84 0.06 -4.89
N TYR A 261 6.42 -1.11 -4.75
CA TYR A 261 7.82 -1.30 -4.39
C TYR A 261 8.54 -2.14 -5.45
N ASN A 262 9.55 -1.58 -6.11
CA ASN A 262 10.26 -2.24 -7.21
C ASN A 262 9.29 -2.88 -8.24
N GLU A 263 8.30 -2.11 -8.69
CA GLU A 263 7.25 -2.57 -9.64
C GLU A 263 6.34 -3.70 -9.10
N MET A 264 6.50 -4.11 -7.87
CA MET A 264 5.62 -5.07 -7.21
C MET A 264 4.56 -4.35 -6.38
N THR A 265 3.30 -4.76 -6.53
CA THR A 265 2.20 -4.24 -5.73
C THR A 265 2.19 -4.86 -4.36
N GLU A 266 2.22 -4.01 -3.33
CA GLU A 266 2.08 -4.38 -1.94
C GLU A 266 0.78 -3.80 -1.37
N ALA A 267 0.06 -4.59 -0.59
CA ALA A 267 -0.97 -4.12 0.33
C ALA A 267 -0.31 -3.83 1.67
N THR A 268 -0.25 -2.56 2.06
CA THR A 268 0.40 -2.12 3.29
C THR A 268 -0.62 -1.62 4.30
N LYS A 269 -0.22 -1.55 5.56
CA LYS A 269 -1.07 -1.14 6.69
C LYS A 269 -1.57 0.30 6.56
N THR A 270 -2.82 0.52 6.98
CA THR A 270 -3.41 1.83 7.31
C THR A 270 -3.71 1.92 8.80
N ALA A 271 -4.28 3.03 9.26
CA ALA A 271 -4.74 3.14 10.65
C ALA A 271 -5.94 2.22 10.97
N ASN A 272 -6.69 1.80 9.94
CA ASN A 272 -7.91 1.00 10.07
C ASN A 272 -7.72 -0.46 9.62
N THR A 273 -6.51 -0.85 9.26
CA THR A 273 -6.22 -2.25 8.90
C THR A 273 -6.46 -3.14 10.12
N SER A 274 -7.42 -4.04 10.03
CA SER A 274 -7.72 -5.01 11.10
C SER A 274 -8.34 -6.30 10.52
N ALA A 275 -8.30 -7.37 11.29
CA ALA A 275 -8.91 -8.64 10.93
C ALA A 275 -10.40 -8.76 11.31
N GLU A 276 -11.00 -7.73 11.91
CA GLU A 276 -12.37 -7.80 12.47
C GLU A 276 -13.45 -8.14 11.43
N LYS A 277 -13.24 -7.74 10.18
CA LYS A 277 -14.15 -8.02 9.06
C LYS A 277 -13.70 -9.21 8.21
N LEU A 278 -12.71 -9.95 8.68
CA LEU A 278 -12.20 -11.15 8.02
C LEU A 278 -12.69 -12.41 8.71
N THR A 279 -13.05 -13.41 7.92
CA THR A 279 -13.19 -14.78 8.36
C THR A 279 -11.98 -15.55 7.88
N ILE A 280 -11.17 -16.04 8.80
CA ILE A 280 -9.94 -16.77 8.54
C ILE A 280 -10.12 -18.20 9.00
N THR A 281 -9.92 -19.16 8.11
CA THR A 281 -10.07 -20.60 8.39
C THR A 281 -8.84 -21.36 7.89
N ASP A 282 -8.54 -22.49 8.48
CA ASP A 282 -7.53 -23.38 7.96
C ASP A 282 -7.98 -23.95 6.61
N GLY A 283 -7.04 -24.09 5.69
CA GLY A 283 -7.26 -24.65 4.36
C GLY A 283 -6.26 -25.74 4.04
N GLU A 284 -6.50 -26.42 2.94
CA GLU A 284 -5.54 -27.41 2.40
C GLU A 284 -4.26 -26.73 1.93
N ALA A 285 -3.19 -27.53 1.78
CA ALA A 285 -1.91 -27.03 1.29
C ALA A 285 -2.06 -26.32 -0.07
N ALA A 286 -1.49 -25.12 -0.19
CA ALA A 286 -1.54 -24.36 -1.42
C ALA A 286 -0.88 -25.15 -2.56
N VAL A 287 -1.62 -25.35 -3.65
CA VAL A 287 -1.10 -26.03 -4.84
C VAL A 287 -0.41 -24.98 -5.72
N PRO A 288 0.88 -25.15 -6.05
CA PRO A 288 1.57 -24.22 -6.94
C PRO A 288 0.93 -24.16 -8.33
N THR A 289 0.84 -22.98 -8.91
CA THR A 289 0.39 -22.81 -10.29
C THR A 289 1.50 -23.26 -11.24
N LYS A 290 1.20 -24.19 -12.15
CA LYS A 290 2.15 -24.62 -13.18
C LYS A 290 2.31 -23.53 -14.24
N VAL A 291 3.54 -23.12 -14.50
CA VAL A 291 3.86 -22.02 -15.42
C VAL A 291 5.10 -22.36 -16.25
N THR A 292 5.29 -21.63 -17.34
CA THR A 292 6.51 -21.69 -18.16
C THR A 292 7.52 -20.63 -17.72
N VAL A 293 8.78 -20.75 -18.14
CA VAL A 293 9.78 -19.69 -17.93
C VAL A 293 9.32 -18.38 -18.60
N ALA A 294 8.67 -18.45 -19.77
CA ALA A 294 8.12 -17.28 -20.43
C ALA A 294 7.03 -16.58 -19.60
N ASP A 295 6.16 -17.33 -18.94
CA ASP A 295 5.15 -16.75 -18.05
C ASP A 295 5.77 -15.94 -16.92
N LEU A 296 6.94 -16.37 -16.39
CA LEU A 296 7.65 -15.67 -15.32
C LEU A 296 8.23 -14.32 -15.75
N THR A 297 8.39 -14.07 -17.03
CA THR A 297 8.86 -12.76 -17.54
C THR A 297 7.77 -11.69 -17.52
N THR A 298 6.52 -12.09 -17.26
CA THR A 298 5.33 -11.20 -17.20
C THR A 298 4.91 -10.88 -15.77
N ASP A 299 3.96 -9.96 -15.59
CA ASP A 299 3.40 -9.63 -14.26
C ASP A 299 2.25 -10.56 -13.84
N LYS A 300 1.84 -11.49 -14.72
CA LYS A 300 0.65 -12.31 -14.52
C LYS A 300 0.67 -13.10 -13.21
N TYR A 301 1.83 -13.66 -12.89
CA TYR A 301 2.00 -14.50 -11.69
C TYR A 301 2.82 -13.84 -10.59
N LEU A 302 3.00 -12.52 -10.66
CA LEU A 302 3.75 -11.79 -9.63
C LEU A 302 3.08 -11.94 -8.26
N CYS A 303 3.86 -12.27 -7.24
CA CYS A 303 3.46 -12.63 -5.87
C CYS A 303 2.77 -14.01 -5.74
N ASP A 304 2.67 -14.80 -6.80
CA ASP A 304 2.04 -16.12 -6.73
C ASP A 304 3.03 -17.25 -6.46
N LEU A 305 2.52 -18.32 -5.87
CA LEU A 305 3.23 -19.59 -5.71
C LEU A 305 3.14 -20.37 -7.03
N VAL A 306 4.28 -20.57 -7.65
CA VAL A 306 4.39 -21.18 -8.98
C VAL A 306 5.37 -22.35 -9.00
N THR A 307 5.17 -23.26 -9.95
CA THR A 307 6.14 -24.32 -10.29
C THR A 307 6.42 -24.26 -11.78
N VAL A 308 7.70 -24.20 -12.15
CA VAL A 308 8.17 -24.45 -13.51
C VAL A 308 8.66 -25.89 -13.57
N GLU A 309 8.01 -26.68 -14.43
CA GLU A 309 8.37 -28.09 -14.63
C GLU A 309 9.41 -28.22 -15.74
N ASN A 310 10.31 -29.18 -15.58
CA ASN A 310 11.32 -29.56 -16.60
C ASN A 310 12.16 -28.37 -17.10
N ALA A 311 12.53 -27.46 -16.21
CA ALA A 311 13.37 -26.32 -16.52
C ALA A 311 14.86 -26.64 -16.32
N ASN A 312 15.71 -25.78 -16.88
CA ASN A 312 17.15 -25.84 -16.64
C ASN A 312 17.58 -24.70 -15.72
N ILE A 313 18.52 -24.98 -14.85
CA ILE A 313 19.17 -23.97 -14.02
C ILE A 313 20.60 -23.80 -14.53
N ILE A 314 20.98 -22.56 -14.81
CA ILE A 314 22.32 -22.18 -15.28
C ILE A 314 22.89 -21.07 -14.39
N SER A 315 24.20 -21.08 -14.23
CA SER A 315 24.96 -20.01 -13.58
C SER A 315 25.63 -19.12 -14.61
N GLU A 316 25.51 -17.80 -14.45
CA GLU A 316 26.21 -16.82 -15.28
C GLU A 316 27.07 -15.91 -14.37
N THR A 317 28.34 -15.77 -14.71
CA THR A 317 29.27 -14.92 -13.97
C THR A 317 29.50 -13.61 -14.73
N SER A 318 29.30 -12.50 -14.03
CA SER A 318 29.62 -11.15 -14.51
C SER A 318 30.51 -10.45 -13.48
N GLY A 319 31.76 -10.22 -13.84
CA GLY A 319 32.77 -9.72 -12.91
C GLY A 319 33.00 -10.69 -11.75
N THR A 320 32.76 -10.25 -10.51
CA THR A 320 32.92 -11.04 -9.29
C THR A 320 31.61 -11.69 -8.81
N HIS A 321 30.51 -11.49 -9.51
CA HIS A 321 29.18 -11.97 -9.11
C HIS A 321 28.73 -13.11 -10.02
N THR A 322 28.25 -14.19 -9.43
CA THR A 322 27.60 -15.28 -10.13
C THR A 322 26.12 -15.27 -9.78
N ASN A 323 25.27 -15.19 -10.80
CA ASN A 323 23.82 -15.25 -10.67
C ASN A 323 23.31 -16.55 -11.28
N GLN A 324 22.26 -17.10 -10.70
CA GLN A 324 21.58 -18.29 -11.23
C GLN A 324 20.30 -17.91 -11.94
N TYR A 325 20.01 -18.60 -13.01
CA TYR A 325 18.84 -18.37 -13.84
C TYR A 325 18.11 -19.68 -14.14
N LEU A 326 16.79 -19.61 -14.06
CA LEU A 326 15.90 -20.60 -14.63
C LEU A 326 15.73 -20.29 -16.10
N THR A 327 15.91 -21.27 -16.99
CA THR A 327 15.83 -21.06 -18.44
C THR A 327 15.17 -22.22 -19.16
N ASN A 328 14.55 -21.92 -20.30
CA ASN A 328 14.08 -22.88 -21.29
C ASN A 328 14.95 -22.87 -22.57
N GLY A 329 16.10 -22.18 -22.51
CA GLY A 329 17.00 -22.00 -23.66
C GLY A 329 16.74 -20.71 -24.47
N THR A 330 15.57 -20.09 -24.35
CA THR A 330 15.18 -18.84 -25.01
C THR A 330 15.02 -17.71 -24.01
N GLU A 331 14.14 -17.90 -23.03
CA GLU A 331 13.95 -16.96 -21.93
C GLU A 331 14.72 -17.42 -20.70
N LYS A 332 15.02 -16.46 -19.84
CA LYS A 332 15.59 -16.72 -18.52
C LYS A 332 15.05 -15.77 -17.48
N VAL A 333 14.87 -16.29 -16.27
CA VAL A 333 14.46 -15.53 -15.08
C VAL A 333 15.44 -15.81 -13.96
N MET A 334 15.86 -14.78 -13.24
CA MET A 334 16.81 -14.92 -12.13
C MET A 334 16.22 -15.79 -11.03
N ILE A 335 17.03 -16.66 -10.44
CA ILE A 335 16.72 -17.37 -9.20
C ILE A 335 17.46 -16.66 -8.07
N TYR A 336 16.72 -16.27 -7.03
CA TYR A 336 17.32 -15.61 -5.88
C TYR A 336 16.72 -16.14 -4.57
N ASP A 337 17.57 -16.60 -3.65
CA ASP A 337 17.14 -17.10 -2.33
C ASP A 337 16.75 -15.94 -1.40
N LYS A 338 15.68 -15.21 -1.80
CA LYS A 338 15.11 -14.08 -1.05
C LYS A 338 14.74 -14.48 0.39
N PHE A 339 14.21 -15.66 0.55
CA PHE A 339 13.65 -16.12 1.82
C PHE A 339 14.67 -16.80 2.73
N LYS A 340 15.92 -16.95 2.26
CA LYS A 340 17.01 -17.62 3.00
C LYS A 340 16.60 -19.00 3.49
N THR A 341 15.97 -19.77 2.63
CA THR A 341 15.51 -21.13 2.91
C THR A 341 16.65 -22.10 3.05
N ASN A 342 17.91 -21.66 2.83
CA ASN A 342 19.14 -22.47 2.79
C ASN A 342 19.05 -23.63 1.77
N THR A 343 18.24 -23.45 0.76
CA THR A 343 18.11 -24.41 -0.33
C THR A 343 19.33 -24.34 -1.21
N SER A 344 20.07 -25.44 -1.33
CA SER A 344 21.14 -25.54 -2.33
C SER A 344 20.53 -25.59 -3.73
N ILE A 345 20.69 -24.50 -4.47
CA ILE A 345 20.32 -24.45 -5.88
C ILE A 345 21.60 -24.68 -6.68
N THR A 346 21.60 -25.72 -7.49
CA THR A 346 22.73 -26.07 -8.36
C THR A 346 22.29 -26.13 -9.80
N ASP A 347 23.22 -25.86 -10.70
CA ASP A 347 22.99 -25.99 -12.14
C ASP A 347 22.55 -27.42 -12.47
N GLY A 348 21.61 -27.55 -13.38
CA GLY A 348 21.05 -28.83 -13.79
C GLY A 348 19.97 -28.69 -14.84
N GLU A 349 19.61 -29.80 -15.45
CA GLU A 349 18.57 -29.88 -16.47
C GLU A 349 17.39 -30.72 -15.98
N GLY A 350 16.20 -30.43 -16.53
CA GLY A 350 15.00 -31.20 -16.23
C GLY A 350 14.59 -31.13 -14.77
N LEU A 351 14.55 -29.93 -14.20
CA LEU A 351 14.24 -29.69 -12.81
C LEU A 351 12.85 -29.07 -12.65
N ASP A 352 12.10 -29.52 -11.67
CA ASP A 352 10.90 -28.81 -11.20
C ASP A 352 11.32 -27.83 -10.13
N VAL A 353 11.03 -26.54 -10.35
CA VAL A 353 11.40 -25.46 -9.44
C VAL A 353 10.14 -24.75 -8.96
N THR A 354 9.93 -24.82 -7.63
CA THR A 354 8.77 -24.19 -6.96
C THR A 354 9.23 -22.98 -6.17
N GLY A 355 8.54 -21.86 -6.33
CA GLY A 355 8.87 -20.61 -5.64
C GLY A 355 7.79 -19.56 -5.74
N ILE A 356 8.06 -18.39 -5.16
CA ILE A 356 7.24 -17.19 -5.31
C ILE A 356 7.90 -16.31 -6.38
N LEU A 357 7.11 -15.87 -7.36
CA LEU A 357 7.59 -14.87 -8.33
C LEU A 357 7.57 -13.48 -7.68
N VAL A 358 8.71 -12.85 -7.60
CA VAL A 358 8.89 -11.53 -6.99
C VAL A 358 9.69 -10.62 -7.92
N THR A 359 9.91 -9.38 -7.51
CA THR A 359 10.86 -8.47 -8.16
C THR A 359 12.04 -8.20 -7.26
N GLY A 360 13.19 -8.01 -7.87
CA GLY A 360 14.43 -7.60 -7.22
C GLY A 360 15.17 -6.54 -8.02
N LYS A 361 16.41 -6.26 -7.65
CA LYS A 361 17.27 -5.34 -8.39
C LYS A 361 18.57 -6.01 -8.81
N LEU A 362 18.85 -5.96 -10.12
CA LEU A 362 20.12 -6.37 -10.69
C LEU A 362 20.77 -5.18 -11.40
N SER A 363 21.93 -4.77 -10.92
CA SER A 363 22.68 -3.62 -11.48
C SER A 363 21.84 -2.33 -11.56
N GLY A 364 20.96 -2.10 -10.57
CA GLY A 364 20.08 -0.93 -10.47
C GLY A 364 18.75 -1.06 -11.21
N ASN A 365 18.59 -2.04 -12.10
CA ASN A 365 17.35 -2.29 -12.82
C ASN A 365 16.44 -3.24 -12.04
N VAL A 366 15.13 -3.01 -12.11
CA VAL A 366 14.15 -3.96 -11.60
C VAL A 366 14.11 -5.18 -12.50
N VAL A 367 14.21 -6.36 -11.92
CA VAL A 367 14.13 -7.65 -12.62
C VAL A 367 13.16 -8.58 -11.92
N LYS A 368 12.58 -9.51 -12.66
CA LYS A 368 11.80 -10.58 -12.06
C LYS A 368 12.71 -11.68 -11.54
N GLU A 369 12.35 -12.18 -10.36
CA GLU A 369 13.08 -13.22 -9.66
C GLU A 369 12.14 -14.33 -9.22
N LEU A 370 12.49 -15.57 -9.47
CA LEU A 370 11.84 -16.68 -8.79
C LEU A 370 12.58 -16.89 -7.45
N ALA A 371 11.85 -16.71 -6.34
CA ALA A 371 12.35 -16.98 -4.99
C ALA A 371 11.96 -18.41 -4.57
N PRO A 372 12.85 -19.39 -4.62
CA PRO A 372 12.53 -20.78 -4.30
C PRO A 372 12.11 -20.96 -2.85
N ILE A 373 11.12 -21.82 -2.63
CA ILE A 373 10.63 -22.20 -1.29
C ILE A 373 11.05 -23.62 -0.91
N SER A 374 11.59 -24.39 -1.85
CA SER A 374 12.09 -25.74 -1.67
C SER A 374 13.22 -26.02 -2.66
N ALA A 375 13.99 -27.07 -2.41
CA ALA A 375 15.02 -27.52 -3.35
C ALA A 375 14.38 -27.94 -4.68
N PRO A 376 15.03 -27.63 -5.83
CA PRO A 376 14.61 -28.14 -7.13
C PRO A 376 14.54 -29.66 -7.15
N ILE A 377 13.52 -30.22 -7.81
CA ILE A 377 13.26 -31.65 -7.86
C ILE A 377 13.55 -32.13 -9.30
N PRO A 378 14.44 -33.12 -9.52
CA PRO A 378 14.64 -33.67 -10.85
C PRO A 378 13.38 -34.32 -11.39
N THR A 379 12.93 -33.89 -12.57
CA THR A 379 11.83 -34.50 -13.31
C THR A 379 12.34 -35.61 -14.23
N GLY A 380 12.34 -36.77 -13.75
CA GLY A 380 12.68 -37.93 -14.55
C GLY A 380 13.96 -38.66 -14.11
N ILE A 381 14.25 -39.73 -14.79
CA ILE A 381 15.45 -40.54 -14.54
C ILE A 381 16.62 -39.88 -15.27
N ASN A 382 17.20 -38.82 -14.68
CA ASN A 382 18.26 -38.03 -15.32
C ASN A 382 19.66 -38.67 -15.27
N ASN A 383 19.83 -39.82 -14.62
CA ASN A 383 21.09 -40.54 -14.66
C ASN A 383 20.88 -42.05 -14.62
N ILE A 384 20.89 -42.66 -15.79
CA ILE A 384 21.21 -44.07 -15.92
C ILE A 384 22.73 -44.17 -15.86
N THR A 385 23.33 -44.16 -14.69
CA THR A 385 24.71 -44.54 -14.49
C THR A 385 24.80 -46.05 -14.73
N THR A 386 25.47 -46.44 -15.78
CA THR A 386 25.93 -47.82 -15.94
C THR A 386 27.05 -48.05 -14.95
N ASP A 387 26.70 -48.47 -13.74
CA ASP A 387 27.66 -48.94 -12.76
C ASP A 387 28.07 -50.36 -13.20
N ALA A 388 29.33 -50.55 -13.51
CA ALA A 388 29.88 -51.85 -13.94
C ALA A 388 29.63 -52.95 -12.90
N THR A 389 29.42 -52.61 -11.63
CA THR A 389 29.06 -53.54 -10.55
C THR A 389 27.66 -54.10 -10.64
N LEU A 390 26.78 -53.47 -11.49
CA LEU A 390 25.39 -53.87 -11.68
C LEU A 390 25.18 -54.81 -12.88
N GLU A 391 26.19 -55.02 -13.66
CA GLU A 391 26.09 -55.82 -14.92
C GLU A 391 25.63 -57.24 -14.65
N ASN A 392 26.02 -57.83 -13.50
CA ASN A 392 25.68 -59.19 -13.07
C ASN A 392 24.49 -59.26 -12.10
N ALA A 393 23.88 -58.15 -11.69
CA ALA A 393 22.74 -58.16 -10.80
C ALA A 393 21.48 -58.69 -11.49
N PRO A 394 20.65 -59.50 -10.80
CA PRO A 394 19.38 -59.96 -11.38
C PRO A 394 18.46 -58.76 -11.67
N ALA A 395 17.91 -58.78 -12.90
CA ALA A 395 16.99 -57.76 -13.38
C ALA A 395 15.53 -58.23 -13.14
N PHE A 396 14.70 -57.27 -12.67
CA PHE A 396 13.26 -57.50 -12.48
C PHE A 396 12.49 -56.44 -13.30
N ASN A 397 11.35 -56.80 -13.87
CA ASN A 397 10.44 -55.83 -14.50
C ASN A 397 9.67 -55.06 -13.39
N LEU A 398 8.83 -54.06 -13.79
CA LEU A 398 8.03 -53.29 -12.84
C LEU A 398 6.99 -54.11 -12.06
N ALA A 399 6.65 -55.31 -12.54
CA ALA A 399 5.78 -56.26 -11.84
C ALA A 399 6.54 -57.15 -10.85
N GLY A 400 7.86 -56.94 -10.66
CA GLY A 400 8.70 -57.72 -9.77
C GLY A 400 9.15 -59.09 -10.32
N GLN A 401 8.88 -59.40 -11.59
CA GLN A 401 9.27 -60.65 -12.21
C GLN A 401 10.72 -60.57 -12.70
N LYS A 402 11.53 -61.60 -12.44
CA LYS A 402 12.89 -61.69 -12.93
C LYS A 402 12.92 -61.79 -14.43
N VAL A 403 13.70 -60.96 -15.10
CA VAL A 403 13.78 -60.88 -16.55
C VAL A 403 15.23 -61.11 -17.02
N GLY A 404 15.37 -61.70 -18.24
CA GLY A 404 16.66 -61.97 -18.83
C GLY A 404 17.14 -60.82 -19.73
N LYS A 405 18.36 -60.99 -20.31
CA LYS A 405 19.00 -59.97 -21.17
C LYS A 405 18.20 -59.61 -22.44
N ALA A 406 17.28 -60.47 -22.88
CA ALA A 406 16.45 -60.19 -24.08
C ALA A 406 15.21 -59.35 -23.76
N TYR A 407 14.90 -59.05 -22.49
CA TYR A 407 13.77 -58.16 -22.11
C TYR A 407 14.06 -56.72 -22.49
N LYS A 408 13.12 -56.08 -23.18
CA LYS A 408 13.22 -54.67 -23.55
C LYS A 408 12.23 -53.85 -22.71
N GLY A 409 12.74 -52.84 -22.02
CA GLY A 409 11.91 -51.99 -21.19
C GLY A 409 12.57 -51.60 -19.86
N VAL A 410 11.78 -51.07 -18.95
CA VAL A 410 12.27 -50.67 -17.60
C VAL A 410 12.50 -51.89 -16.74
N VAL A 411 13.72 -52.00 -16.21
CA VAL A 411 14.11 -53.06 -15.28
C VAL A 411 14.64 -52.46 -13.97
N ILE A 412 14.51 -53.20 -12.88
CA ILE A 412 15.08 -52.91 -11.59
C ILE A 412 16.22 -53.85 -11.34
N LYS A 413 17.42 -53.33 -11.13
CA LYS A 413 18.62 -54.09 -10.75
C LYS A 413 19.17 -53.48 -9.44
N ALA A 414 19.37 -54.31 -8.41
CA ALA A 414 19.88 -53.87 -7.10
C ALA A 414 19.18 -52.60 -6.55
N GLY A 415 17.85 -52.53 -6.72
CA GLY A 415 17.05 -51.39 -6.23
C GLY A 415 17.08 -50.14 -7.11
N LYS A 416 17.84 -50.14 -8.21
CA LYS A 416 17.90 -49.02 -9.18
C LYS A 416 17.15 -49.36 -10.45
N LYS A 417 16.49 -48.36 -11.08
CA LYS A 417 15.78 -48.49 -12.36
C LYS A 417 16.72 -48.27 -13.57
N PHE A 418 16.59 -49.10 -14.57
CA PHE A 418 17.34 -49.03 -15.83
C PHE A 418 16.41 -49.28 -17.01
N ILE A 419 16.79 -48.77 -18.20
CA ILE A 419 16.17 -49.12 -19.45
C ILE A 419 17.06 -50.19 -20.13
N GLN A 420 16.50 -51.37 -20.28
CA GLN A 420 17.16 -52.44 -21.04
C GLN A 420 16.67 -52.40 -22.48
N LYS A 421 17.60 -52.11 -23.41
CA LYS A 421 17.33 -51.90 -24.86
C LYS A 421 17.36 -53.21 -25.63
#